data_7532679beebf2680754f556b1ce02194
#
_entry.id   7532679beebf2680754f556b1ce02194
#
_cell.length_a   1.000
_cell.length_b   1.000
_cell.length_c   1.000
_cell.angle_alpha   90.00
_cell.angle_beta   90.00
_cell.angle_gamma   90.00
#
_symmetry.space_group_name_H-M   'P 1'
#
loop_
_entity.id
_entity.type
_entity.pdbx_description
1 polymer ?
#
loop_
_entity_poly.entity_id
_entity_poly.type
_entity_poly.pdbx_seq_one_letter_code
_entity_poly.pdbx_strand_id
1 'polypeptide(L)'
;MKKAILTTALFAFSTTLFASTPQQNKAAALDFYEMVFNQHKLQEASDKYIGNEYLQHNPTVADGKQAFIDAFAPFLKAHPKSKATVKRVLADGDLVALHVHSQLNDEDRGEAVVDIFRFDKAGKIVEHWDVIQAVPEKTESGRSMF
;
A
#
# COMPACT_ATOMS: atom_id res chain seq x y z
N MET A 1 -27.23 20.43 -60.38
CA MET A 1 -26.59 19.39 -59.60
C MET A 1 -26.00 20.06 -58.33
N LYS A 2 -26.68 19.97 -57.14
CA LYS A 2 -26.24 20.59 -55.91
C LYS A 2 -25.42 19.56 -55.15
N LYS A 3 -24.11 19.82 -54.88
CA LYS A 3 -23.24 18.96 -54.08
C LYS A 3 -23.47 19.31 -52.61
N ALA A 4 -23.98 18.34 -51.84
CA ALA A 4 -24.09 18.44 -50.38
C ALA A 4 -22.70 18.14 -49.76
N ILE A 5 -22.14 19.06 -49.03
CA ILE A 5 -20.92 18.89 -48.25
C ILE A 5 -21.36 18.39 -46.85
N LEU A 6 -21.02 17.13 -46.54
CA LEU A 6 -21.29 16.51 -45.24
C LEU A 6 -20.12 16.87 -44.30
N THR A 7 -20.33 17.79 -43.38
CA THR A 7 -19.33 18.18 -42.37
C THR A 7 -19.43 17.22 -41.19
N THR A 8 -18.47 16.32 -41.07
CA THR A 8 -18.38 15.41 -39.92
C THR A 8 -17.74 16.16 -38.75
N ALA A 9 -18.51 16.47 -37.71
CA ALA A 9 -18.00 17.04 -36.49
C ALA A 9 -17.34 15.94 -35.64
N LEU A 10 -16.02 16.03 -35.47
CA LEU A 10 -15.25 15.14 -34.60
C LEU A 10 -15.37 15.65 -33.14
N PHE A 11 -16.17 14.97 -32.33
CA PHE A 11 -16.23 15.24 -30.89
C PHE A 11 -15.00 14.62 -30.20
N ALA A 12 -14.01 15.44 -29.83
CA ALA A 12 -12.93 15.02 -28.96
C ALA A 12 -13.44 14.89 -27.52
N PHE A 13 -13.63 13.65 -27.03
CA PHE A 13 -13.86 13.38 -25.63
C PHE A 13 -12.54 13.61 -24.86
N SER A 14 -12.44 14.75 -24.18
CA SER A 14 -11.35 15.02 -23.24
C SER A 14 -11.64 14.24 -21.95
N THR A 15 -10.96 13.12 -21.73
CA THR A 15 -10.97 12.41 -20.44
C THR A 15 -10.15 13.21 -19.43
N THR A 16 -10.80 13.96 -18.56
CA THR A 16 -10.14 14.54 -17.40
C THR A 16 -9.79 13.40 -16.43
N LEU A 17 -8.51 13.07 -16.34
CA LEU A 17 -7.98 12.22 -15.27
C LEU A 17 -8.10 13.03 -13.96
N PHE A 18 -9.07 12.66 -13.12
CA PHE A 18 -9.14 13.17 -11.74
C PHE A 18 -8.06 12.50 -10.91
N ALA A 19 -7.38 13.28 -10.06
CA ALA A 19 -6.47 12.73 -9.07
C ALA A 19 -7.22 11.78 -8.12
N SER A 20 -6.53 10.72 -7.66
CA SER A 20 -7.09 9.80 -6.68
C SER A 20 -7.48 10.54 -5.39
N THR A 21 -8.59 10.14 -4.80
CA THR A 21 -9.10 10.73 -3.55
C THR A 21 -8.47 10.04 -2.33
N PRO A 22 -8.45 10.68 -1.14
CA PRO A 22 -7.99 10.04 0.09
C PRO A 22 -8.71 8.71 0.39
N GLN A 23 -10.01 8.61 0.09
CA GLN A 23 -10.78 7.38 0.25
C GLN A 23 -10.34 6.27 -0.70
N GLN A 24 -10.02 6.61 -1.95
CA GLN A 24 -9.48 5.65 -2.92
C GLN A 24 -8.08 5.19 -2.51
N ASN A 25 -7.23 6.12 -2.06
CA ASN A 25 -5.89 5.81 -1.55
C ASN A 25 -5.96 4.90 -0.32
N LYS A 26 -6.88 5.19 0.61
CA LYS A 26 -7.15 4.34 1.78
C LYS A 26 -7.55 2.92 1.38
N ALA A 27 -8.47 2.78 0.44
CA ALA A 27 -8.90 1.47 -0.05
C ALA A 27 -7.75 0.71 -0.74
N ALA A 28 -6.94 1.42 -1.54
CA ALA A 28 -5.77 0.85 -2.22
C ALA A 28 -4.70 0.39 -1.22
N ALA A 29 -4.40 1.17 -0.17
CA ALA A 29 -3.46 0.80 0.88
C ALA A 29 -3.91 -0.45 1.64
N LEU A 30 -5.20 -0.55 1.98
CA LEU A 30 -5.76 -1.71 2.67
C LEU A 30 -5.71 -2.97 1.82
N ASP A 31 -6.07 -2.88 0.53
CA ASP A 31 -6.04 -4.01 -0.39
C ASP A 31 -4.59 -4.45 -0.70
N PHE A 32 -3.68 -3.49 -0.90
CA PHE A 32 -2.24 -3.77 -1.02
C PHE A 32 -1.72 -4.57 0.18
N TYR A 33 -2.04 -4.11 1.38
CA TYR A 33 -1.60 -4.74 2.62
C TYR A 33 -2.16 -6.16 2.79
N GLU A 34 -3.45 -6.33 2.51
CA GLU A 34 -4.13 -7.63 2.52
C GLU A 34 -3.52 -8.60 1.51
N MET A 35 -3.28 -8.15 0.28
CA MET A 35 -2.70 -8.99 -0.77
C MET A 35 -1.27 -9.41 -0.43
N VAL A 36 -0.43 -8.50 0.06
CA VAL A 36 0.98 -8.78 0.37
C VAL A 36 1.09 -9.69 1.60
N PHE A 37 0.53 -9.27 2.74
CA PHE A 37 0.88 -9.84 4.03
C PHE A 37 -0.07 -10.93 4.53
N ASN A 38 -1.31 -11.01 3.99
CA ASN A 38 -2.28 -12.03 4.38
C ASN A 38 -2.51 -13.06 3.27
N GLN A 39 -2.57 -12.61 2.00
CA GLN A 39 -2.74 -13.53 0.86
C GLN A 39 -1.41 -13.98 0.26
N HIS A 40 -0.29 -13.38 0.65
CA HIS A 40 1.07 -13.64 0.14
C HIS A 40 1.18 -13.51 -1.40
N LYS A 41 0.38 -12.61 -1.99
CA LYS A 41 0.37 -12.29 -3.42
C LYS A 41 1.30 -11.11 -3.73
N LEU A 42 2.55 -11.22 -3.26
CA LEU A 42 3.53 -10.12 -3.28
C LEU A 42 3.71 -9.51 -4.69
N GLN A 43 3.96 -10.35 -5.70
CA GLN A 43 4.19 -9.87 -7.07
C GLN A 43 2.95 -9.18 -7.64
N GLU A 44 1.78 -9.81 -7.51
CA GLU A 44 0.51 -9.28 -8.02
C GLU A 44 0.15 -7.94 -7.35
N ALA A 45 0.30 -7.84 -6.02
CA ALA A 45 0.08 -6.62 -5.27
C ALA A 45 1.04 -5.50 -5.69
N SER A 46 2.33 -5.83 -5.84
CA SER A 46 3.36 -4.88 -6.27
C SER A 46 3.09 -4.32 -7.66
N ASP A 47 2.69 -5.17 -8.61
CA ASP A 47 2.35 -4.74 -9.97
C ASP A 47 1.09 -3.90 -10.03
N LYS A 48 0.11 -4.20 -9.16
CA LYS A 48 -1.16 -3.49 -9.09
C LYS A 48 -1.02 -2.11 -8.44
N TYR A 49 -0.24 -1.99 -7.37
CA TYR A 49 -0.27 -0.82 -6.49
C TYR A 49 1.00 0.03 -6.50
N ILE A 50 2.20 -0.56 -6.66
CA ILE A 50 3.45 0.21 -6.63
C ILE A 50 3.67 0.91 -7.97
N GLY A 51 3.98 2.21 -7.91
CA GLY A 51 4.27 3.05 -9.07
C GLY A 51 5.61 2.73 -9.73
N ASN A 52 5.93 3.49 -10.77
CA ASN A 52 7.21 3.37 -11.47
C ASN A 52 8.37 3.86 -10.59
N GLU A 53 8.13 4.89 -9.79
CA GLU A 53 9.00 5.35 -8.73
C GLU A 53 8.46 4.83 -7.41
N TYR A 54 9.34 4.35 -6.54
CA TYR A 54 8.99 3.90 -5.20
C TYR A 54 10.16 4.20 -4.28
N LEU A 55 10.05 5.30 -3.54
CA LEU A 55 11.05 5.74 -2.57
C LEU A 55 10.82 5.01 -1.24
N GLN A 56 11.90 4.50 -0.64
CA GLN A 56 11.83 3.67 0.55
C GLN A 56 12.61 4.31 1.70
N HIS A 57 11.94 4.48 2.86
CA HIS A 57 12.56 5.02 4.07
C HIS A 57 12.75 3.97 5.18
N ASN A 58 12.37 2.69 4.93
CA ASN A 58 12.79 1.60 5.81
C ASN A 58 14.30 1.40 5.68
N PRO A 59 15.08 1.37 6.77
CA PRO A 59 16.55 1.32 6.70
C PRO A 59 17.10 0.01 6.11
N THR A 60 16.29 -1.01 5.93
CA THR A 60 16.70 -2.33 5.44
C THR A 60 16.19 -2.67 4.04
N VAL A 61 15.42 -1.77 3.40
CA VAL A 61 14.84 -1.98 2.07
C VAL A 61 15.29 -0.86 1.13
N ALA A 62 15.82 -1.21 -0.03
CA ALA A 62 16.24 -0.23 -1.03
C ALA A 62 15.04 0.30 -1.84
N ASP A 63 15.27 1.40 -2.56
CA ASP A 63 14.28 2.00 -3.47
C ASP A 63 13.87 1.06 -4.60
N GLY A 64 12.63 1.20 -5.03
CA GLY A 64 12.08 0.54 -6.20
C GLY A 64 11.25 -0.71 -5.90
N LYS A 65 10.28 -0.96 -6.78
CA LYS A 65 9.36 -2.11 -6.71
C LYS A 65 10.10 -3.44 -6.59
N GLN A 66 11.16 -3.65 -7.38
CA GLN A 66 11.89 -4.91 -7.36
C GLN A 66 12.60 -5.13 -6.03
N ALA A 67 13.20 -4.08 -5.44
CA ALA A 67 13.85 -4.17 -4.13
C ALA A 67 12.85 -4.54 -3.02
N PHE A 68 11.62 -4.00 -3.08
CA PHE A 68 10.53 -4.41 -2.18
C PHE A 68 10.21 -5.91 -2.35
N ILE A 69 10.07 -6.40 -3.58
CA ILE A 69 9.80 -7.81 -3.84
C ILE A 69 10.95 -8.69 -3.33
N ASP A 70 12.19 -8.32 -3.61
CA ASP A 70 13.39 -9.07 -3.20
C ASP A 70 13.53 -9.13 -1.67
N ALA A 71 13.14 -8.08 -0.96
CA ALA A 71 13.16 -8.03 0.50
C ALA A 71 12.08 -8.94 1.12
N PHE A 72 10.84 -8.88 0.60
CA PHE A 72 9.70 -9.55 1.22
C PHE A 72 9.45 -10.98 0.74
N ALA A 73 9.88 -11.37 -0.47
CA ALA A 73 9.69 -12.75 -0.96
C ALA A 73 10.31 -13.83 -0.05
N PRO A 74 11.58 -13.72 0.41
CA PRO A 74 12.16 -14.68 1.34
C PRO A 74 11.47 -14.67 2.71
N PHE A 75 11.04 -13.49 3.21
CA PHE A 75 10.32 -13.35 4.46
C PHE A 75 8.98 -14.13 4.43
N LEU A 76 8.13 -13.88 3.43
CA LEU A 76 6.83 -14.54 3.29
C LEU A 76 6.98 -16.06 3.08
N LYS A 77 8.01 -16.48 2.34
CA LYS A 77 8.32 -17.91 2.18
C LYS A 77 8.75 -18.58 3.48
N ALA A 78 9.53 -17.88 4.32
CA ALA A 78 9.98 -18.40 5.61
C ALA A 78 8.85 -18.40 6.65
N HIS A 79 7.86 -17.50 6.53
CA HIS A 79 6.77 -17.31 7.48
C HIS A 79 5.38 -17.48 6.82
N PRO A 80 5.03 -18.69 6.35
CA PRO A 80 3.77 -18.92 5.61
C PRO A 80 2.51 -18.74 6.46
N LYS A 81 2.63 -18.59 7.78
CA LYS A 81 1.54 -18.29 8.72
C LYS A 81 1.55 -16.85 9.20
N SER A 82 2.44 -16.02 8.64
CA SER A 82 2.46 -14.59 8.99
C SER A 82 1.18 -13.91 8.57
N LYS A 83 0.79 -12.92 9.36
CA LYS A 83 -0.41 -12.10 9.12
C LYS A 83 -0.20 -10.68 9.60
N ALA A 84 -0.92 -9.76 8.99
CA ALA A 84 -0.95 -8.36 9.36
C ALA A 84 -2.41 -7.93 9.57
N THR A 85 -2.71 -7.43 10.77
CA THR A 85 -4.05 -6.95 11.12
C THR A 85 -4.03 -5.43 11.21
N VAL A 86 -4.66 -4.74 10.28
CA VAL A 86 -4.80 -3.29 10.33
C VAL A 86 -5.79 -2.90 11.43
N LYS A 87 -5.31 -2.19 12.44
CA LYS A 87 -6.11 -1.74 13.60
C LYS A 87 -6.71 -0.36 13.36
N ARG A 88 -5.99 0.53 12.70
CA ARG A 88 -6.44 1.89 12.37
C ARG A 88 -5.90 2.29 11.00
N VAL A 89 -6.67 3.11 10.30
CA VAL A 89 -6.24 3.71 9.02
C VAL A 89 -6.66 5.17 8.98
N LEU A 90 -5.73 6.04 8.64
CA LEU A 90 -5.91 7.47 8.48
C LEU A 90 -5.52 7.84 7.05
N ALA A 91 -6.23 8.78 6.43
CA ALA A 91 -5.89 9.31 5.12
C ALA A 91 -6.02 10.82 5.13
N ASP A 92 -5.01 11.51 4.63
CA ASP A 92 -4.96 12.95 4.49
C ASP A 92 -4.22 13.32 3.18
N GLY A 93 -4.94 13.98 2.27
CA GLY A 93 -4.40 14.30 0.95
C GLY A 93 -3.96 13.05 0.19
N ASP A 94 -2.67 13.00 -0.14
CA ASP A 94 -2.01 11.89 -0.83
C ASP A 94 -1.37 10.87 0.11
N LEU A 95 -1.49 11.05 1.43
CA LEU A 95 -0.92 10.17 2.45
C LEU A 95 -1.97 9.24 3.05
N VAL A 96 -1.54 8.00 3.31
CA VAL A 96 -2.31 7.02 4.09
C VAL A 96 -1.40 6.43 5.16
N ALA A 97 -1.84 6.47 6.42
CA ALA A 97 -1.16 5.83 7.53
C ALA A 97 -1.96 4.62 8.02
N LEU A 98 -1.29 3.48 8.18
CA LEU A 98 -1.83 2.26 8.75
C LEU A 98 -1.17 1.98 10.11
N HIS A 99 -1.97 1.73 11.13
CA HIS A 99 -1.49 1.16 12.40
C HIS A 99 -1.81 -0.34 12.39
N VAL A 100 -0.78 -1.16 12.44
CA VAL A 100 -0.86 -2.59 12.13
C VAL A 100 -0.30 -3.43 13.28
N HIS A 101 -0.91 -4.58 13.49
CA HIS A 101 -0.33 -5.69 14.27
C HIS A 101 0.20 -6.74 13.28
N SER A 102 1.51 -6.85 13.16
CA SER A 102 2.20 -7.85 12.34
C SER A 102 2.63 -9.03 13.23
N GLN A 103 2.37 -10.26 12.80
CA GLN A 103 2.67 -11.49 13.53
C GLN A 103 3.22 -12.56 12.58
N LEU A 104 4.21 -13.32 13.00
CA LEU A 104 4.76 -14.45 12.23
C LEU A 104 3.86 -15.70 12.26
N ASN A 105 3.03 -15.84 13.31
CA ASN A 105 2.04 -16.91 13.53
C ASN A 105 1.12 -16.52 14.68
N ASP A 106 0.18 -17.42 15.05
CA ASP A 106 -0.80 -17.15 16.11
C ASP A 106 -0.22 -17.08 17.52
N GLU A 107 0.97 -17.62 17.76
CA GLU A 107 1.65 -17.64 19.06
C GLU A 107 2.62 -16.47 19.22
N ASP A 108 2.92 -15.77 18.12
CA ASP A 108 3.81 -14.62 18.10
C ASP A 108 3.11 -13.38 18.66
N ARG A 109 3.77 -12.69 19.61
CA ARG A 109 3.27 -11.39 20.08
C ARG A 109 3.36 -10.33 18.98
N GLY A 110 4.31 -10.49 18.07
CA GLY A 110 4.45 -9.65 16.89
C GLY A 110 5.00 -8.27 17.17
N GLU A 111 4.70 -7.40 16.22
CA GLU A 111 5.15 -6.03 16.18
C GLU A 111 4.00 -5.07 15.93
N ALA A 112 4.04 -3.92 16.59
CA ALA A 112 3.24 -2.76 16.24
C ALA A 112 3.98 -1.97 15.18
N VAL A 113 3.34 -1.81 14.03
CA VAL A 113 3.90 -1.13 12.87
C VAL A 113 3.04 0.08 12.55
N VAL A 114 3.67 1.20 12.24
CA VAL A 114 3.02 2.34 11.61
C VAL A 114 3.65 2.51 10.23
N ASP A 115 2.88 2.16 9.20
CA ASP A 115 3.26 2.40 7.80
C ASP A 115 2.62 3.68 7.30
N ILE A 116 3.36 4.46 6.53
CA ILE A 116 2.86 5.64 5.84
C ILE A 116 3.17 5.47 4.36
N PHE A 117 2.15 5.57 3.52
CA PHE A 117 2.25 5.52 2.07
C PHE A 117 1.90 6.87 1.45
N ARG A 118 2.70 7.32 0.47
CA ARG A 118 2.34 8.39 -0.43
C ARG A 118 1.81 7.82 -1.74
N PHE A 119 0.75 8.42 -2.24
CA PHE A 119 0.12 8.06 -3.50
C PHE A 119 0.33 9.15 -4.56
N ASP A 120 0.54 8.74 -5.81
CA ASP A 120 0.50 9.65 -6.93
C ASP A 120 -0.95 9.94 -7.39
N LYS A 121 -1.09 10.83 -8.39
CA LYS A 121 -2.40 11.19 -8.93
C LYS A 121 -3.14 10.02 -9.59
N ALA A 122 -2.43 8.96 -9.99
CA ALA A 122 -3.01 7.75 -10.56
C ALA A 122 -3.40 6.71 -9.49
N GLY A 123 -3.20 7.01 -8.20
CA GLY A 123 -3.49 6.11 -7.08
C GLY A 123 -2.47 5.00 -6.92
N LYS A 124 -1.22 5.24 -7.34
CA LYS A 124 -0.09 4.32 -7.12
C LYS A 124 0.72 4.75 -5.92
N ILE A 125 1.21 3.78 -5.15
CA ILE A 125 2.13 4.00 -4.04
C ILE A 125 3.50 4.36 -4.63
N VAL A 126 4.03 5.52 -4.25
CA VAL A 126 5.30 6.06 -4.77
C VAL A 126 6.33 6.31 -3.68
N GLU A 127 5.93 6.23 -2.40
CA GLU A 127 6.84 6.46 -1.29
C GLU A 127 6.32 5.79 -0.02
N HIS A 128 7.22 5.30 0.84
CA HIS A 128 6.88 4.54 2.04
C HIS A 128 7.82 4.87 3.20
N TRP A 129 7.25 5.05 4.37
CA TRP A 129 7.90 5.11 5.68
C TRP A 129 7.30 4.08 6.62
N ASP A 130 8.09 3.59 7.55
CA ASP A 130 7.58 2.79 8.65
C ASP A 130 8.26 3.08 9.98
N VAL A 131 7.58 2.73 11.05
CA VAL A 131 8.13 2.65 12.41
C VAL A 131 7.66 1.35 13.02
N ILE A 132 8.60 0.53 13.50
CA ILE A 132 8.33 -0.81 13.99
C ILE A 132 8.73 -0.91 15.45
N GLN A 133 7.84 -1.45 16.29
CA GLN A 133 8.11 -1.69 17.70
C GLN A 133 7.62 -3.08 18.10
N ALA A 134 8.49 -3.87 18.73
CA ALA A 134 8.11 -5.19 19.24
C ALA A 134 7.02 -5.07 20.32
N VAL A 135 6.04 -5.98 20.28
CA VAL A 135 4.98 -6.05 21.30
C VAL A 135 5.55 -6.72 22.55
N PRO A 136 5.64 -6.03 23.70
CA PRO A 136 6.17 -6.58 24.93
C PRO A 136 5.21 -7.58 25.56
N GLU A 137 5.70 -8.41 26.48
CA GLU A 137 4.84 -9.30 27.29
C GLU A 137 3.88 -8.50 28.16
N LYS A 138 4.36 -7.38 28.73
CA LYS A 138 3.59 -6.49 29.59
C LYS A 138 3.86 -5.04 29.22
N THR A 139 2.84 -4.21 29.32
CA THR A 139 2.95 -2.76 29.20
C THR A 139 2.80 -2.11 30.58
N GLU A 140 3.49 -1.01 30.83
CA GLU A 140 3.41 -0.27 32.11
C GLU A 140 1.99 0.21 32.43
N SER A 141 1.22 0.56 31.41
CA SER A 141 -0.16 1.02 31.58
C SER A 141 -1.18 -0.11 31.68
N GLY A 142 -0.78 -1.36 31.46
CA GLY A 142 -1.68 -2.53 31.36
C GLY A 142 -2.56 -2.52 30.10
N ARG A 143 -2.42 -1.55 29.19
CA ARG A 143 -3.18 -1.45 27.94
C ARG A 143 -2.42 -2.07 26.77
N SER A 144 -3.18 -2.63 25.82
CA SER A 144 -2.62 -3.07 24.53
C SER A 144 -1.98 -1.89 23.77
N MET A 145 -1.03 -2.20 22.89
CA MET A 145 -0.48 -1.24 21.93
C MET A 145 -1.44 -0.93 20.77
N PHE A 146 -2.59 -1.62 20.71
CA PHE A 146 -3.55 -1.55 19.60
C PHE A 146 -4.93 -1.07 20.02
#